data_ab895356e65474a57220bdce788c15ee
#
_entry.id   ab895356e65474a57220bdce788c15ee
#
_cell.length_a   1.000
_cell.length_b   1.000
_cell.length_c   1.000
_cell.angle_alpha   90.00
_cell.angle_beta   90.00
_cell.angle_gamma   90.00
#
_symmetry.space_group_name_H-M   'P 1'
#
loop_
_entity.id
_entity.type
_entity.pdbx_description
1 polymer ?
#
loop_
_entity_poly.entity_id
_entity_poly.type
_entity_poly.pdbx_seq_one_letter_code
_entity_poly.pdbx_strand_id
1 'polypeptide(L)'
;MAPAVGKLIDAAYNKSILPVSVREAARIRIAQLNDCSVCLTFRADSVRAQGLGEDLYGAVGSEDDDRAELTEQERLAVEFAELFAIDHERIDDAFMDRMKASFTDAEILDLTICVAAFLGLGRALHVLGITETTLTDV
;
A
#
# COMPACT_ATOMS: atom_id res chain seq x y z
N MET A 1 9.82 11.03 -18.39
CA MET A 1 8.92 10.85 -17.23
C MET A 1 8.79 9.37 -16.86
N ALA A 2 8.47 8.46 -17.77
CA ALA A 2 8.34 7.03 -17.45
C ALA A 2 9.55 6.40 -16.71
N PRO A 3 10.82 6.67 -17.06
CA PRO A 3 11.96 6.15 -16.29
C PRO A 3 12.05 6.67 -14.85
N ALA A 4 11.54 7.88 -14.58
CA ALA A 4 11.50 8.41 -13.21
C ALA A 4 10.40 7.74 -12.38
N VAL A 5 9.27 7.42 -13.00
CA VAL A 5 8.20 6.64 -12.38
C VAL A 5 8.70 5.23 -12.03
N GLY A 6 9.40 4.57 -12.93
CA GLY A 6 10.00 3.26 -12.67
C GLY A 6 10.95 3.30 -11.46
N LYS A 7 11.78 4.34 -11.33
CA LYS A 7 12.66 4.51 -10.16
C LYS A 7 11.89 4.77 -8.86
N LEU A 8 10.76 5.48 -8.92
CA LEU A 8 9.92 5.70 -7.75
C LEU A 8 9.29 4.38 -7.28
N ILE A 9 8.76 3.59 -8.20
CA ILE A 9 8.18 2.29 -7.89
C ILE A 9 9.24 1.32 -7.36
N ASP A 10 10.41 1.24 -7.99
CA ASP A 10 11.55 0.46 -7.46
C ASP A 10 11.89 0.89 -6.02
N ALA A 11 11.94 2.19 -5.76
CA ALA A 11 12.21 2.69 -4.41
C ALA A 11 11.11 2.28 -3.42
N ALA A 12 9.84 2.40 -3.79
CA ALA A 12 8.72 2.02 -2.93
C ALA A 12 8.74 0.50 -2.58
N TYR A 13 9.16 -0.36 -3.51
CA TYR A 13 9.22 -1.80 -3.26
C TYR A 13 10.52 -2.25 -2.59
N ASN A 14 11.67 -1.67 -2.94
CA ASN A 14 12.97 -2.20 -2.59
C ASN A 14 13.77 -1.33 -1.62
N LYS A 15 13.34 -0.09 -1.35
CA LYS A 15 14.05 0.87 -0.47
C LYS A 15 13.18 1.44 0.65
N SER A 16 11.93 1.05 0.72
CA SER A 16 11.05 1.39 1.84
C SER A 16 11.65 0.82 3.14
N ILE A 17 11.58 1.63 4.20
CA ILE A 17 12.04 1.24 5.54
C ILE A 17 10.97 0.54 6.35
N LEU A 18 9.74 0.48 5.83
CA LEU A 18 8.63 -0.21 6.48
C LEU A 18 8.81 -1.73 6.46
N PRO A 19 8.29 -2.44 7.46
CA PRO A 19 8.05 -3.88 7.33
C PRO A 19 7.28 -4.16 6.03
N VAL A 20 7.71 -5.20 5.29
CA VAL A 20 7.12 -5.49 3.98
C VAL A 20 5.62 -5.76 4.09
N SER A 21 5.18 -6.44 5.15
CA SER A 21 3.75 -6.73 5.37
C SER A 21 2.92 -5.45 5.59
N VAL A 22 3.44 -4.48 6.31
CA VAL A 22 2.78 -3.18 6.57
C VAL A 22 2.62 -2.39 5.27
N ARG A 23 3.71 -2.28 4.48
CA ARG A 23 3.67 -1.62 3.18
C ARG A 23 2.71 -2.34 2.23
N GLU A 24 2.75 -3.66 2.21
CA GLU A 24 1.93 -4.48 1.33
C GLU A 24 0.45 -4.42 1.70
N ALA A 25 0.11 -4.36 2.99
CA ALA A 25 -1.26 -4.15 3.46
C ALA A 25 -1.83 -2.82 2.93
N ALA A 26 -1.09 -1.72 3.05
CA ALA A 26 -1.49 -0.43 2.49
C ALA A 26 -1.60 -0.49 0.96
N ARG A 27 -0.64 -1.12 0.27
CA ARG A 27 -0.61 -1.25 -1.19
C ARG A 27 -1.83 -2.00 -1.73
N ILE A 28 -2.15 -3.15 -1.14
CA ILE A 28 -3.27 -3.95 -1.64
C ILE A 28 -4.61 -3.23 -1.37
N ARG A 29 -4.71 -2.50 -0.25
CA ARG A 29 -5.90 -1.69 0.00
C ARG A 29 -6.09 -0.60 -1.04
N ILE A 30 -5.03 0.09 -1.41
CA ILE A 30 -5.07 1.06 -2.53
C ILE A 30 -5.44 0.39 -3.85
N ALA A 31 -4.92 -0.81 -4.11
CA ALA A 31 -5.27 -1.57 -5.33
C ALA A 31 -6.77 -1.89 -5.40
N GLN A 32 -7.38 -2.26 -4.27
CA GLN A 32 -8.82 -2.51 -4.15
C GLN A 32 -9.62 -1.21 -4.39
N LEU A 33 -9.25 -0.12 -3.73
CA LEU A 33 -9.92 1.18 -3.87
C LEU A 33 -9.82 1.77 -5.28
N ASN A 34 -8.75 1.46 -6.00
CA ASN A 34 -8.55 1.88 -7.39
C ASN A 34 -9.19 0.93 -8.42
N ASP A 35 -9.69 -0.23 -8.00
CA ASP A 35 -10.13 -1.31 -8.90
C ASP A 35 -9.06 -1.63 -9.98
N CYS A 36 -7.80 -1.69 -9.55
CA CYS A 36 -6.65 -1.88 -10.43
C CYS A 36 -6.33 -3.38 -10.57
N SER A 37 -6.78 -4.02 -11.63
CA SER A 37 -6.57 -5.47 -11.87
C SER A 37 -5.10 -5.88 -11.85
N VAL A 38 -4.22 -5.07 -12.44
CA VAL A 38 -2.77 -5.29 -12.40
C VAL A 38 -2.25 -5.26 -10.97
N CYS A 39 -2.63 -4.21 -10.21
CA CYS A 39 -2.14 -4.01 -8.85
C CYS A 39 -2.66 -5.07 -7.89
N LEU A 40 -3.86 -5.59 -8.13
CA LEU A 40 -4.46 -6.66 -7.32
C LEU A 40 -3.70 -7.99 -7.45
N THR A 41 -3.16 -8.28 -8.61
CA THR A 41 -2.46 -9.55 -8.90
C THR A 41 -0.95 -9.47 -8.75
N PHE A 42 -0.38 -8.27 -8.80
CA PHE A 42 1.06 -8.07 -8.69
C PHE A 42 1.59 -8.43 -7.30
N ARG A 43 2.69 -9.18 -7.27
CA ARG A 43 3.44 -9.55 -6.05
C ARG A 43 4.92 -9.33 -6.31
N ALA A 44 5.50 -8.33 -5.64
CA ALA A 44 6.94 -8.06 -5.74
C ALA A 44 7.78 -9.23 -5.20
N ASP A 45 9.00 -9.39 -5.69
CA ASP A 45 9.90 -10.47 -5.26
C ASP A 45 10.23 -10.35 -3.77
N SER A 46 10.33 -9.14 -3.22
CA SER A 46 10.52 -8.90 -1.78
C SER A 46 9.37 -9.46 -0.94
N VAL A 47 8.14 -9.42 -1.46
CA VAL A 47 6.94 -9.98 -0.81
C VAL A 47 7.00 -11.50 -0.83
N ARG A 48 7.31 -12.10 -1.99
CA ARG A 48 7.44 -13.55 -2.16
C ARG A 48 8.56 -14.13 -1.31
N ALA A 49 9.70 -13.44 -1.25
CA ALA A 49 10.87 -13.85 -0.47
C ALA A 49 10.59 -13.91 1.04
N GLN A 50 9.65 -13.10 1.54
CA GLN A 50 9.24 -13.11 2.95
C GLN A 50 8.10 -14.10 3.25
N GLY A 51 7.62 -14.82 2.25
CA GLY A 51 6.55 -15.83 2.43
C GLY A 51 5.21 -15.21 2.84
N LEU A 52 4.97 -13.93 2.52
CA LEU A 52 3.67 -13.31 2.78
C LEU A 52 2.62 -14.00 1.91
N GLY A 53 1.69 -14.65 2.58
CA GLY A 53 0.63 -15.44 1.97
C GLY A 53 -0.58 -14.62 1.54
N GLU A 54 -1.48 -15.28 0.81
CA GLU A 54 -2.75 -14.68 0.40
C GLU A 54 -3.66 -14.33 1.59
N ASP A 55 -3.38 -14.85 2.79
CA ASP A 55 -4.11 -14.53 4.03
C ASP A 55 -4.05 -13.03 4.35
N LEU A 56 -2.88 -12.39 4.18
CA LEU A 56 -2.76 -10.93 4.34
C LEU A 56 -3.71 -10.18 3.39
N TYR A 57 -3.78 -10.59 2.14
CA TYR A 57 -4.61 -9.94 1.13
C TYR A 57 -6.10 -10.16 1.39
N GLY A 58 -6.47 -11.34 1.88
CA GLY A 58 -7.83 -11.66 2.32
C GLY A 58 -8.23 -10.79 3.51
N ALA A 59 -7.40 -10.73 4.55
CA ALA A 59 -7.65 -9.94 5.75
C ALA A 59 -7.82 -8.44 5.46
N VAL A 60 -7.01 -7.88 4.55
CA VAL A 60 -7.14 -6.46 4.15
C VAL A 60 -8.45 -6.16 3.42
N GLY A 61 -8.95 -7.13 2.64
CA GLY A 61 -10.16 -6.96 1.81
C GLY A 61 -11.47 -7.13 2.56
N SER A 62 -11.43 -7.74 3.75
CA SER A 62 -12.64 -8.04 4.51
C SER A 62 -13.17 -6.84 5.29
N GLU A 63 -14.47 -6.89 5.61
CA GLU A 63 -15.10 -5.97 6.55
C GLU A 63 -14.96 -6.53 7.97
N ASP A 64 -14.44 -5.71 8.88
CA ASP A 64 -14.39 -5.80 10.35
C ASP A 64 -13.74 -7.05 10.99
N ASP A 65 -14.26 -8.25 10.89
CA ASP A 65 -13.81 -9.39 11.73
C ASP A 65 -12.46 -9.99 11.28
N ASP A 66 -12.19 -10.07 9.98
CA ASP A 66 -10.94 -10.67 9.47
C ASP A 66 -9.74 -9.71 9.60
N ARG A 67 -9.98 -8.40 9.71
CA ARG A 67 -8.93 -7.42 10.05
C ARG A 67 -8.35 -7.61 11.47
N ALA A 68 -9.01 -8.40 12.31
CA ALA A 68 -8.48 -8.77 13.62
C ALA A 68 -7.19 -9.60 13.53
N GLU A 69 -6.94 -10.27 12.39
CA GLU A 69 -5.70 -11.01 12.13
C GLU A 69 -4.51 -10.10 11.78
N LEU A 70 -4.77 -8.86 11.37
CA LEU A 70 -3.73 -7.88 11.08
C LEU A 70 -3.08 -7.37 12.37
N THR A 71 -1.78 -7.13 12.32
CA THR A 71 -1.06 -6.41 13.38
C THR A 71 -1.58 -4.97 13.49
N GLU A 72 -1.28 -4.29 14.61
CA GLU A 72 -1.69 -2.89 14.79
C GLU A 72 -1.08 -1.98 13.71
N GLN A 73 0.18 -2.20 13.33
CA GLN A 73 0.82 -1.42 12.27
C GLN A 73 0.17 -1.66 10.91
N GLU A 74 -0.21 -2.90 10.58
CA GLU A 74 -0.90 -3.23 9.34
C GLU A 74 -2.30 -2.59 9.30
N ARG A 75 -3.06 -2.66 10.41
CA ARG A 75 -4.37 -1.99 10.51
C ARG A 75 -4.28 -0.49 10.30
N LEU A 76 -3.33 0.16 10.99
CA LEU A 76 -3.11 1.61 10.85
C LEU A 76 -2.68 1.98 9.44
N ALA A 77 -1.84 1.18 8.80
CA ALA A 77 -1.42 1.42 7.41
C ALA A 77 -2.59 1.28 6.43
N VAL A 78 -3.49 0.32 6.65
CA VAL A 78 -4.73 0.14 5.85
C VAL A 78 -5.67 1.33 6.06
N GLU A 79 -5.92 1.73 7.31
CA GLU A 79 -6.77 2.87 7.64
C GLU A 79 -6.21 4.18 7.07
N PHE A 80 -4.89 4.38 7.19
CA PHE A 80 -4.21 5.52 6.57
C PHE A 80 -4.40 5.55 5.05
N ALA A 81 -4.23 4.41 4.38
CA ALA A 81 -4.42 4.29 2.95
C ALA A 81 -5.86 4.61 2.52
N GLU A 82 -6.85 4.15 3.27
CA GLU A 82 -8.27 4.45 3.04
C GLU A 82 -8.56 5.95 3.18
N LEU A 83 -8.17 6.54 4.30
CA LEU A 83 -8.37 7.97 4.55
C LEU A 83 -7.65 8.81 3.50
N PHE A 84 -6.40 8.49 3.20
CA PHE A 84 -5.62 9.21 2.20
C PHE A 84 -6.25 9.19 0.80
N ALA A 85 -6.86 8.07 0.43
CA ALA A 85 -7.47 7.88 -0.88
C ALA A 85 -8.87 8.49 -1.02
N ILE A 86 -9.66 8.54 0.08
CA ILE A 86 -11.09 8.84 0.05
C ILE A 86 -11.40 10.16 0.74
N ASP A 87 -10.79 10.43 1.91
CA ASP A 87 -11.12 11.57 2.76
C ASP A 87 -9.92 11.96 3.64
N HIS A 88 -8.93 12.58 3.02
CA HIS A 88 -7.68 12.93 3.68
C HIS A 88 -7.83 14.00 4.78
N GLU A 89 -8.93 14.75 4.80
CA GLU A 89 -9.20 15.73 5.87
C GLU A 89 -9.49 15.04 7.22
N ARG A 90 -9.83 13.76 7.21
CA ARG A 90 -9.99 12.96 8.43
C ARG A 90 -8.66 12.43 9.00
N ILE A 91 -7.55 12.67 8.32
CA ILE A 91 -6.21 12.46 8.90
C ILE A 91 -5.93 13.64 9.82
N ASP A 92 -6.62 13.66 10.95
CA ASP A 92 -6.55 14.71 11.98
C ASP A 92 -5.44 14.42 13.02
N ASP A 93 -5.31 15.32 14.00
CA ASP A 93 -4.30 15.20 15.04
C ASP A 93 -4.46 13.89 15.85
N ALA A 94 -5.71 13.50 16.13
CA ALA A 94 -5.98 12.27 16.90
C ALA A 94 -5.56 11.01 16.11
N PHE A 95 -5.80 10.98 14.79
CA PHE A 95 -5.31 9.91 13.95
C PHE A 95 -3.78 9.92 13.87
N MET A 96 -3.16 11.09 13.71
CA MET A 96 -1.69 11.21 13.66
C MET A 96 -1.03 10.84 14.99
N ASP A 97 -1.66 11.07 16.13
CA ASP A 97 -1.17 10.61 17.43
C ASP A 97 -1.16 9.07 17.52
N ARG A 98 -2.18 8.39 16.97
CA ARG A 98 -2.18 6.93 16.86
C ARG A 98 -1.05 6.44 15.93
N MET A 99 -0.85 7.10 14.80
CA MET A 99 0.26 6.78 13.89
C MET A 99 1.61 6.89 14.59
N LYS A 100 1.86 8.00 15.29
CA LYS A 100 3.12 8.24 16.02
C LYS A 100 3.34 7.29 17.20
N ALA A 101 2.29 6.71 17.75
CA ALA A 101 2.40 5.68 18.79
C ALA A 101 2.95 4.35 18.23
N SER A 102 2.79 4.09 16.92
CA SER A 102 3.16 2.81 16.28
C SER A 102 4.29 2.93 15.25
N PHE A 103 4.55 4.14 14.76
CA PHE A 103 5.54 4.42 13.71
C PHE A 103 6.43 5.61 14.09
N THR A 104 7.66 5.58 13.65
CA THR A 104 8.55 6.76 13.65
C THR A 104 8.11 7.77 12.59
N ASP A 105 8.53 9.03 12.73
CA ASP A 105 8.27 10.07 11.73
C ASP A 105 8.80 9.69 10.34
N ALA A 106 9.93 8.99 10.27
CA ALA A 106 10.50 8.51 9.02
C ALA A 106 9.64 7.43 8.36
N GLU A 107 9.09 6.49 9.14
CA GLU A 107 8.19 5.45 8.65
C GLU A 107 6.84 6.04 8.18
N ILE A 108 6.31 7.04 8.89
CA ILE A 108 5.09 7.75 8.47
C ILE A 108 5.32 8.46 7.13
N LEU A 109 6.45 9.14 6.97
CA LEU A 109 6.81 9.77 5.70
C LEU A 109 6.95 8.74 4.57
N ASP A 110 7.62 7.62 4.83
CA ASP A 110 7.83 6.55 3.86
C ASP A 110 6.49 5.90 3.44
N LEU A 111 5.61 5.61 4.40
CA LEU A 111 4.25 5.12 4.15
C LEU A 111 3.46 6.10 3.28
N THR A 112 3.54 7.40 3.61
CA THR A 112 2.84 8.44 2.86
C THR A 112 3.30 8.48 1.39
N ILE A 113 4.60 8.41 1.14
CA ILE A 113 5.16 8.39 -0.23
C ILE A 113 4.73 7.12 -0.97
N CYS A 114 4.79 5.96 -0.31
CA CYS A 114 4.35 4.68 -0.90
C CYS A 114 2.86 4.72 -1.26
N VAL A 115 2.00 5.15 -0.35
CA VAL A 115 0.55 5.26 -0.58
C VAL A 115 0.24 6.24 -1.71
N ALA A 116 0.88 7.42 -1.74
CA ALA A 116 0.69 8.40 -2.81
C ALA A 116 1.09 7.84 -4.19
N ALA A 117 2.23 7.12 -4.25
CA ALA A 117 2.70 6.49 -5.49
C ALA A 117 1.73 5.40 -5.96
N PHE A 118 1.31 4.49 -5.08
CA PHE A 118 0.38 3.41 -5.40
C PHE A 118 -1.00 3.94 -5.79
N LEU A 119 -1.52 4.95 -5.10
CA LEU A 119 -2.80 5.59 -5.40
C LEU A 119 -2.77 6.21 -6.80
N GLY A 120 -1.82 7.09 -7.07
CA GLY A 120 -1.75 7.82 -8.33
C GLY A 120 -1.49 6.90 -9.52
N LEU A 121 -0.52 6.00 -9.41
CA LEU A 121 -0.16 5.12 -10.53
C LEU A 121 -1.17 4.01 -10.76
N GLY A 122 -1.71 3.39 -9.69
CA GLY A 122 -2.77 2.40 -9.82
C GLY A 122 -4.05 2.97 -10.45
N ARG A 123 -4.41 4.19 -10.05
CA ARG A 123 -5.55 4.90 -10.65
C ARG A 123 -5.30 5.26 -12.12
N ALA A 124 -4.06 5.63 -12.47
CA ALA A 124 -3.68 5.87 -13.85
C ALA A 124 -3.79 4.60 -14.71
N LEU A 125 -3.35 3.44 -14.21
CA LEU A 125 -3.50 2.16 -14.91
C LEU A 125 -4.97 1.84 -15.17
N HIS A 126 -5.83 2.00 -14.16
CA HIS A 126 -7.26 1.77 -14.29
C HIS A 126 -7.90 2.70 -15.32
N VAL A 127 -7.66 4.02 -15.23
CA VAL A 127 -8.22 5.03 -16.14
C VAL A 127 -7.77 4.82 -17.60
N LEU A 128 -6.54 4.33 -17.79
CA LEU A 128 -6.00 4.02 -19.12
C LEU A 128 -6.45 2.65 -19.65
N GLY A 129 -7.19 1.87 -18.87
CA GLY A 129 -7.64 0.53 -19.25
C GLY A 129 -6.50 -0.48 -19.38
N ILE A 130 -5.39 -0.28 -18.65
CA ILE A 130 -4.24 -1.20 -18.64
C ILE A 130 -4.55 -2.33 -17.69
N THR A 131 -4.77 -3.53 -18.22
CA THR A 131 -5.15 -4.72 -17.47
C THR A 131 -4.02 -5.74 -17.33
N GLU A 132 -2.97 -5.61 -18.13
CA GLU A 132 -1.78 -6.47 -18.10
C GLU A 132 -0.53 -5.61 -18.15
N THR A 133 0.47 -5.96 -17.36
CA THR A 133 1.80 -5.35 -17.47
C THR A 133 2.84 -6.42 -17.71
N THR A 134 3.77 -6.11 -18.60
CA THR A 134 5.02 -6.85 -18.77
C THR A 134 6.09 -6.35 -17.80
N LEU A 135 5.70 -5.95 -16.58
CA LEU A 135 6.64 -5.61 -15.53
C LEU A 135 7.33 -6.91 -15.08
N THR A 136 8.26 -7.36 -15.91
CA THR A 136 9.28 -8.30 -15.53
C THR A 136 10.35 -7.51 -14.79
N ASP A 137 10.69 -7.95 -13.60
CA ASP A 137 11.84 -7.48 -12.81
C ASP A 137 11.66 -6.12 -12.06
N VAL A 138 10.74 -6.07 -11.09
CA VAL A 138 10.80 -5.08 -10.00
C VAL A 138 10.94 -5.81 -8.65
#